data_dbdfeb5904081b1590984b42539b0f54
#
_entry.id   dbdfeb5904081b1590984b42539b0f54
#
_cell.length_a   1.000
_cell.length_b   1.000
_cell.length_c   1.000
_cell.angle_alpha   90.00
_cell.angle_beta   90.00
_cell.angle_gamma   90.00
#
_symmetry.space_group_name_H-M   'P 1'
#
loop_
_entity.id
_entity.type
_entity.pdbx_description
1 polymer ?
#
loop_
_entity_poly.entity_id
_entity_poly.type
_entity_poly.pdbx_seq_one_letter_code
_entity_poly.pdbx_strand_id
1 'polypeptide(L)'
;ELAAELEKKSWKGLEAVNRIVLAVLLVVLFGLGIQNYRECYDSYEQQKVETEKTLDLIGTPDEDVNMVTNGVKHLGWTVLYYYYPDNEIVNGDYNQADSDRFWYFTPNELGADVIAGLQQDGYQVTDYGLMQLSQYPFYLYYIEAVQPAPFAKLR
;
A
#
# COMPACT_ATOMS: atom_id res chain seq x y z
N GLU A 1 40.59 -58.31 10.17
CA GLU A 1 39.58 -58.06 11.21
C GLU A 1 39.67 -56.59 11.74
N LEU A 2 40.83 -56.15 12.16
CA LEU A 2 41.05 -54.79 12.75
C LEU A 2 40.71 -53.66 11.77
N ALA A 3 41.00 -53.80 10.48
CA ALA A 3 40.66 -52.80 9.44
C ALA A 3 39.15 -52.64 9.24
N ALA A 4 38.41 -53.75 9.25
CA ALA A 4 36.95 -53.72 9.13
C ALA A 4 36.24 -53.11 10.37
N GLU A 5 36.81 -53.29 11.57
CA GLU A 5 36.31 -52.64 12.78
C GLU A 5 36.58 -51.16 12.79
N LEU A 6 37.75 -50.72 12.34
CA LEU A 6 38.10 -49.30 12.22
C LEU A 6 37.21 -48.56 11.19
N GLU A 7 36.97 -49.22 10.05
CA GLU A 7 36.06 -48.70 9.02
C GLU A 7 34.65 -48.57 9.55
N LYS A 8 34.10 -49.56 10.24
CA LYS A 8 32.77 -49.54 10.85
C LYS A 8 32.64 -48.46 11.93
N LYS A 9 33.71 -48.20 12.67
CA LYS A 9 33.76 -47.15 13.69
C LYS A 9 33.81 -45.75 13.08
N SER A 10 34.52 -45.59 11.95
CA SER A 10 34.59 -44.39 11.17
C SER A 10 33.21 -44.01 10.57
N TRP A 11 32.50 -44.98 10.00
CA TRP A 11 31.16 -44.76 9.45
C TRP A 11 30.14 -44.34 10.50
N LYS A 12 30.14 -44.92 11.69
CA LYS A 12 29.27 -44.55 12.80
C LYS A 12 29.53 -43.09 13.30
N GLY A 13 30.81 -42.70 13.29
CA GLY A 13 31.20 -41.33 13.61
C GLY A 13 30.66 -40.31 12.59
N LEU A 14 30.76 -40.65 11.31
CA LEU A 14 30.27 -39.82 10.21
C LEU A 14 28.74 -39.68 10.24
N GLU A 15 28.01 -40.74 10.54
CA GLU A 15 26.55 -40.69 10.72
C GLU A 15 26.14 -39.79 11.89
N ALA A 16 26.85 -39.84 13.02
CA ALA A 16 26.58 -39.03 14.16
C ALA A 16 26.81 -37.54 13.84
N VAL A 17 27.92 -37.21 13.16
CA VAL A 17 28.21 -35.85 12.70
C VAL A 17 27.14 -35.33 11.73
N ASN A 18 26.73 -36.15 10.76
CA ASN A 18 25.67 -35.77 9.82
C ASN A 18 24.33 -35.50 10.51
N ARG A 19 23.95 -36.28 11.49
CA ARG A 19 22.74 -36.05 12.28
C ARG A 19 22.81 -34.74 13.07
N ILE A 20 23.95 -34.40 13.66
CA ILE A 20 24.15 -33.18 14.38
C ILE A 20 24.08 -31.99 13.41
N VAL A 21 24.76 -32.05 12.29
CA VAL A 21 24.73 -31.00 11.26
C VAL A 21 23.32 -30.79 10.76
N LEU A 22 22.56 -31.86 10.48
CA LEU A 22 21.17 -31.78 10.05
C LEU A 22 20.28 -31.12 11.13
N ALA A 23 20.45 -31.51 12.39
CA ALA A 23 19.70 -30.93 13.50
C ALA A 23 19.99 -29.42 13.66
N VAL A 24 21.25 -29.01 13.57
CA VAL A 24 21.64 -27.61 13.61
C VAL A 24 21.05 -26.82 12.44
N LEU A 25 21.13 -27.37 11.22
CA LEU A 25 20.51 -26.77 10.02
C LEU A 25 19.00 -26.58 10.19
N LEU A 26 18.29 -27.57 10.72
CA LEU A 26 16.85 -27.48 10.97
C LEU A 26 16.52 -26.40 12.00
N VAL A 27 17.30 -26.28 13.07
CA VAL A 27 17.11 -25.22 14.10
C VAL A 27 17.33 -23.83 13.49
N VAL A 28 18.38 -23.67 12.67
CA VAL A 28 18.66 -22.40 11.98
C VAL A 28 17.55 -22.05 11.01
N LEU A 29 17.11 -22.99 10.17
CA LEU A 29 16.02 -22.75 9.21
C LEU A 29 14.70 -22.42 9.90
N PHE A 30 14.39 -23.09 11.02
CA PHE A 30 13.22 -22.80 11.82
C PHE A 30 13.30 -21.42 12.47
N GLY A 31 14.46 -21.04 13.00
CA GLY A 31 14.70 -19.70 13.56
C GLY A 31 14.52 -18.60 12.51
N LEU A 32 15.10 -18.76 11.32
CA LEU A 32 14.93 -17.83 10.20
C LEU A 32 13.48 -17.77 9.73
N GLY A 33 12.78 -18.90 9.71
CA GLY A 33 11.36 -18.95 9.37
C GLY A 33 10.49 -18.16 10.35
N ILE A 34 10.74 -18.28 11.65
CA ILE A 34 10.03 -17.50 12.68
C ILE A 34 10.32 -16.01 12.55
N GLN A 35 11.58 -15.63 12.33
CA GLN A 35 11.95 -14.23 12.16
C GLN A 35 11.24 -13.62 10.94
N ASN A 36 11.30 -14.30 9.79
CA ASN A 36 10.64 -13.84 8.57
C ASN A 36 9.11 -13.73 8.75
N TYR A 37 8.50 -14.69 9.45
CA TYR A 37 7.07 -14.64 9.77
C TYR A 37 6.72 -13.41 10.62
N ARG A 38 7.52 -13.09 11.64
CA ARG A 38 7.30 -11.90 12.48
C ARG A 38 7.40 -10.62 11.67
N GLU A 39 8.44 -10.47 10.85
CA GLU A 39 8.61 -9.29 9.99
C GLU A 39 7.44 -9.10 9.02
N CYS A 40 6.95 -10.20 8.41
CA CYS A 40 5.76 -10.16 7.56
C CYS A 40 4.50 -9.79 8.34
N TYR A 41 4.32 -10.34 9.55
CA TYR A 41 3.16 -10.07 10.40
C TYR A 41 3.15 -8.60 10.87
N ASP A 42 4.27 -8.09 11.35
CA ASP A 42 4.40 -6.70 11.81
C ASP A 42 4.14 -5.71 10.66
N SER A 43 4.66 -6.03 9.46
CA SER A 43 4.39 -5.24 8.25
C SER A 43 2.90 -5.25 7.88
N TYR A 44 2.24 -6.40 7.97
CA TYR A 44 0.79 -6.52 7.71
C TYR A 44 -0.05 -5.72 8.71
N GLU A 45 0.24 -5.83 10.00
CA GLU A 45 -0.46 -5.07 11.05
C GLU A 45 -0.27 -3.55 10.85
N GLN A 46 0.93 -3.11 10.50
CA GLN A 46 1.18 -1.70 10.19
C GLN A 46 0.36 -1.24 8.98
N GLN A 47 0.35 -2.01 7.89
CA GLN A 47 -0.46 -1.70 6.70
C GLN A 47 -1.95 -1.62 7.01
N LYS A 48 -2.44 -2.50 7.88
CA LYS A 48 -3.83 -2.51 8.33
C LYS A 48 -4.17 -1.22 9.09
N VAL A 49 -3.34 -0.83 10.06
CA VAL A 49 -3.55 0.40 10.85
C VAL A 49 -3.55 1.64 9.96
N GLU A 50 -2.60 1.76 9.03
CA GLU A 50 -2.56 2.89 8.09
C GLU A 50 -3.75 2.90 7.12
N THR A 51 -4.21 1.71 6.70
CA THR A 51 -5.42 1.58 5.87
C THR A 51 -6.67 2.03 6.64
N GLU A 52 -6.86 1.56 7.87
CA GLU A 52 -8.00 1.96 8.73
C GLU A 52 -8.00 3.47 8.95
N LYS A 53 -6.84 4.05 9.26
CA LYS A 53 -6.69 5.51 9.40
C LYS A 53 -7.09 6.28 8.14
N THR A 54 -6.71 5.79 6.95
CA THR A 54 -7.07 6.41 5.68
C THR A 54 -8.57 6.30 5.41
N LEU A 55 -9.17 5.12 5.68
CA LEU A 55 -10.61 4.91 5.52
C LEU A 55 -11.43 5.76 6.48
N ASP A 56 -10.98 5.89 7.73
CA ASP A 56 -11.64 6.75 8.73
C ASP A 56 -11.58 8.23 8.31
N LEU A 57 -10.48 8.65 7.69
CA LEU A 57 -10.31 10.01 7.20
C LEU A 57 -11.24 10.32 6.03
N ILE A 58 -11.30 9.43 5.03
CA ILE A 58 -12.17 9.59 3.85
C ILE A 58 -13.64 9.40 4.25
N GLY A 59 -13.91 8.51 5.18
CA GLY A 59 -15.25 8.19 5.65
C GLY A 59 -16.12 7.53 4.59
N THR A 60 -17.39 7.94 4.55
CA THR A 60 -18.35 7.51 3.51
C THR A 60 -18.72 8.75 2.68
N PRO A 61 -18.03 8.97 1.56
CA PRO A 61 -18.32 10.12 0.70
C PRO A 61 -19.69 10.01 0.05
N ASP A 62 -20.30 11.16 -0.24
CA ASP A 62 -21.51 11.19 -1.05
C ASP A 62 -21.26 10.62 -2.44
N GLU A 63 -22.28 10.10 -3.12
CA GLU A 63 -22.18 9.46 -4.45
C GLU A 63 -21.66 10.42 -5.55
N ASP A 64 -21.83 11.73 -5.37
CA ASP A 64 -21.35 12.78 -6.29
C ASP A 64 -19.87 13.16 -6.09
N VAL A 65 -19.19 12.58 -5.10
CA VAL A 65 -17.75 12.77 -4.86
C VAL A 65 -16.95 11.76 -5.66
N ASN A 66 -16.17 12.24 -6.62
CA ASN A 66 -15.33 11.36 -7.44
C ASN A 66 -14.05 10.93 -6.70
N MET A 67 -13.58 9.73 -7.04
CA MET A 67 -12.28 9.21 -6.61
C MET A 67 -11.31 9.25 -7.79
N VAL A 68 -10.44 10.24 -7.84
CA VAL A 68 -9.49 10.43 -8.94
C VAL A 68 -8.12 9.87 -8.57
N THR A 69 -7.61 8.93 -9.36
CA THR A 69 -6.30 8.31 -9.13
C THR A 69 -5.37 8.54 -10.31
N ASN A 70 -4.23 9.18 -10.06
CA ASN A 70 -3.21 9.45 -11.07
C ASN A 70 -1.95 8.66 -10.78
N GLY A 71 -1.65 7.65 -11.60
CA GLY A 71 -0.39 6.92 -11.58
C GLY A 71 -0.18 5.96 -10.41
N VAL A 72 -1.12 5.84 -9.46
CA VAL A 72 -1.06 4.84 -8.40
C VAL A 72 -1.58 3.51 -8.95
N LYS A 73 -0.66 2.63 -9.33
CA LYS A 73 -0.98 1.34 -9.95
C LYS A 73 -1.96 0.54 -9.09
N HIS A 74 -3.01 0.05 -9.75
CA HIS A 74 -4.04 -0.82 -9.17
C HIS A 74 -4.87 -0.22 -8.04
N LEU A 75 -4.60 1.00 -7.57
CA LEU A 75 -5.40 1.61 -6.51
C LEU A 75 -6.86 1.76 -6.95
N GLY A 76 -7.11 2.38 -8.12
CA GLY A 76 -8.46 2.59 -8.65
C GLY A 76 -9.20 1.28 -8.96
N TRP A 77 -8.55 0.33 -9.63
CA TRP A 77 -9.19 -0.88 -10.14
C TRP A 77 -9.46 -1.97 -9.11
N THR A 78 -8.77 -1.98 -7.98
CA THR A 78 -8.86 -3.08 -7.01
C THR A 78 -9.26 -2.60 -5.63
N VAL A 79 -8.67 -1.51 -5.15
CA VAL A 79 -8.82 -1.05 -3.77
C VAL A 79 -9.96 -0.06 -3.64
N LEU A 80 -10.01 0.98 -4.45
CA LEU A 80 -11.08 1.99 -4.37
C LEU A 80 -12.44 1.39 -4.74
N TYR A 81 -12.54 0.55 -5.77
CA TYR A 81 -13.78 -0.17 -6.08
C TYR A 81 -14.29 -1.07 -4.96
N TYR A 82 -13.37 -1.59 -4.15
CA TYR A 82 -13.76 -2.43 -3.00
C TYR A 82 -14.32 -1.60 -1.85
N TYR A 83 -13.69 -0.47 -1.55
CA TYR A 83 -14.08 0.37 -0.40
C TYR A 83 -15.15 1.39 -0.74
N TYR A 84 -15.22 1.86 -1.99
CA TYR A 84 -16.09 2.94 -2.46
C TYR A 84 -16.83 2.51 -3.74
N PRO A 85 -17.67 1.46 -3.69
CA PRO A 85 -18.32 0.90 -4.88
C PRO A 85 -19.35 1.84 -5.52
N ASP A 86 -19.90 2.78 -4.75
CA ASP A 86 -20.94 3.70 -5.18
C ASP A 86 -20.39 5.03 -5.74
N ASN A 87 -19.06 5.26 -5.57
CA ASN A 87 -18.42 6.46 -6.08
C ASN A 87 -17.81 6.23 -7.46
N GLU A 88 -17.83 7.26 -8.30
CA GLU A 88 -17.17 7.22 -9.59
C GLU A 88 -15.64 7.24 -9.41
N ILE A 89 -14.96 6.25 -10.02
CA ILE A 89 -13.51 6.12 -9.95
C ILE A 89 -12.92 6.52 -11.30
N VAL A 90 -12.23 7.66 -11.31
CA VAL A 90 -11.58 8.23 -12.48
C VAL A 90 -10.09 7.90 -12.44
N ASN A 91 -9.59 7.21 -13.48
CA ASN A 91 -8.16 6.95 -13.63
C ASN A 91 -7.54 8.00 -14.56
N GLY A 92 -6.93 9.02 -13.97
CA GLY A 92 -6.36 10.12 -14.72
C GLY A 92 -5.93 11.27 -13.83
N ASP A 93 -5.72 12.43 -14.41
CA ASP A 93 -5.33 13.64 -13.70
C ASP A 93 -6.55 14.34 -13.07
N TYR A 94 -6.32 15.25 -12.12
CA TYR A 94 -7.37 16.02 -11.42
C TYR A 94 -8.31 16.78 -12.38
N ASN A 95 -7.83 17.19 -13.55
CA ASN A 95 -8.63 17.86 -14.58
C ASN A 95 -9.63 16.94 -15.32
N GLN A 96 -9.63 15.65 -15.01
CA GLN A 96 -10.56 14.66 -15.58
C GLN A 96 -11.72 14.35 -14.62
N ALA A 97 -11.73 14.95 -13.42
CA ALA A 97 -12.87 14.88 -12.52
C ALA A 97 -14.09 15.55 -13.15
N ASP A 98 -15.23 14.86 -13.18
CA ASP A 98 -16.51 15.41 -13.67
C ASP A 98 -17.35 16.01 -12.51
N SER A 99 -16.81 16.02 -11.29
CA SER A 99 -17.44 16.52 -10.09
C SER A 99 -16.73 17.77 -9.55
N ASP A 100 -17.51 18.68 -8.93
CA ASP A 100 -16.97 19.84 -8.21
C ASP A 100 -16.27 19.46 -6.89
N ARG A 101 -16.37 18.19 -6.47
CA ARG A 101 -15.77 17.63 -5.24
C ARG A 101 -15.16 16.28 -5.54
N PHE A 102 -13.88 16.11 -5.20
CA PHE A 102 -13.22 14.81 -5.43
C PHE A 102 -12.04 14.58 -4.49
N TRP A 103 -11.79 13.31 -4.22
CA TRP A 103 -10.56 12.83 -3.61
C TRP A 103 -9.53 12.56 -4.69
N TYR A 104 -8.32 13.08 -4.52
CA TYR A 104 -7.23 12.91 -5.47
C TYR A 104 -6.08 12.11 -4.88
N PHE A 105 -5.76 11.00 -5.52
CA PHE A 105 -4.73 10.05 -5.12
C PHE A 105 -3.59 10.10 -6.10
N THR A 106 -2.39 10.46 -5.66
CA THR A 106 -1.22 10.60 -6.54
C THR A 106 0.05 10.01 -5.89
N PRO A 107 0.98 9.41 -6.66
CA PRO A 107 2.21 8.86 -6.13
C PRO A 107 3.21 9.95 -5.70
N ASN A 108 3.03 11.18 -6.17
CA ASN A 108 3.92 12.30 -5.88
C ASN A 108 3.15 13.44 -5.22
N GLU A 109 3.84 14.17 -4.35
CA GLU A 109 3.32 15.41 -3.78
C GLU A 109 3.01 16.43 -4.89
N LEU A 110 1.87 17.12 -4.78
CA LEU A 110 1.52 18.20 -5.69
C LEU A 110 2.45 19.40 -5.48
N GLY A 111 3.00 19.91 -6.57
CA GLY A 111 3.79 21.14 -6.51
C GLY A 111 2.96 22.35 -6.04
N ALA A 112 3.62 23.27 -5.35
CA ALA A 112 2.96 24.50 -4.88
C ALA A 112 2.34 25.34 -6.01
N ASP A 113 2.91 25.26 -7.21
CA ASP A 113 2.40 25.90 -8.43
C ASP A 113 1.09 25.28 -8.89
N VAL A 114 0.95 23.95 -8.80
CA VAL A 114 -0.29 23.23 -9.13
C VAL A 114 -1.39 23.59 -8.14
N ILE A 115 -1.08 23.59 -6.84
CA ILE A 115 -2.04 23.96 -5.79
C ILE A 115 -2.47 25.40 -5.97
N ALA A 116 -1.54 26.32 -6.23
CA ALA A 116 -1.86 27.72 -6.49
C ALA A 116 -2.73 27.91 -7.75
N GLY A 117 -2.50 27.13 -8.80
CA GLY A 117 -3.31 27.11 -10.00
C GLY A 117 -4.76 26.68 -9.71
N LEU A 118 -4.94 25.57 -8.99
CA LEU A 118 -6.26 25.10 -8.57
C LEU A 118 -7.01 26.15 -7.73
N GLN A 119 -6.30 26.82 -6.80
CA GLN A 119 -6.88 27.89 -5.98
C GLN A 119 -7.29 29.11 -6.81
N GLN A 120 -6.52 29.48 -7.83
CA GLN A 120 -6.88 30.56 -8.77
C GLN A 120 -8.11 30.19 -9.61
N ASP A 121 -8.28 28.91 -9.93
CA ASP A 121 -9.44 28.38 -10.65
C ASP A 121 -10.68 28.22 -9.75
N GLY A 122 -10.58 28.60 -8.47
CA GLY A 122 -11.71 28.62 -7.52
C GLY A 122 -11.89 27.32 -6.74
N TYR A 123 -10.88 26.48 -6.68
CA TYR A 123 -10.90 25.27 -5.85
C TYR A 123 -10.21 25.49 -4.50
N GLN A 124 -10.75 24.88 -3.48
CA GLN A 124 -10.06 24.67 -2.20
C GLN A 124 -9.36 23.31 -2.24
N VAL A 125 -8.08 23.30 -1.89
CA VAL A 125 -7.27 22.08 -1.83
C VAL A 125 -6.89 21.83 -0.38
N THR A 126 -7.29 20.68 0.16
CA THR A 126 -6.89 20.21 1.47
C THR A 126 -5.87 19.08 1.28
N ASP A 127 -4.67 19.28 1.80
CA ASP A 127 -3.58 18.29 1.74
C ASP A 127 -3.57 17.44 3.02
N TYR A 128 -3.64 16.12 2.86
CA TYR A 128 -3.57 15.15 3.96
C TYR A 128 -2.20 14.45 4.02
N GLY A 129 -1.32 14.76 3.08
CA GLY A 129 0.02 14.18 3.00
C GLY A 129 0.06 12.75 2.52
N LEU A 130 1.13 12.05 2.92
CA LEU A 130 1.35 10.66 2.55
C LEU A 130 0.44 9.73 3.34
N MET A 131 -0.39 8.99 2.64
CA MET A 131 -1.36 8.04 3.17
C MET A 131 -1.14 6.65 2.53
N GLN A 132 -1.86 5.64 3.02
CA GLN A 132 -1.77 4.27 2.50
C GLN A 132 -3.15 3.58 2.53
N LEU A 133 -3.50 2.90 1.44
CA LEU A 133 -4.61 1.94 1.38
C LEU A 133 -4.06 0.57 0.95
N SER A 134 -4.24 -0.44 1.80
CA SER A 134 -3.65 -1.75 1.62
C SER A 134 -2.11 -1.62 1.48
N GLN A 135 -1.53 -2.06 0.38
CA GLN A 135 -0.08 -1.97 0.12
C GLN A 135 0.32 -0.76 -0.74
N TYR A 136 -0.61 0.15 -1.02
CA TYR A 136 -0.38 1.27 -1.94
C TYR A 136 -0.22 2.59 -1.17
N PRO A 137 1.00 3.15 -1.09
CA PRO A 137 1.22 4.51 -0.60
C PRO A 137 0.88 5.53 -1.69
N PHE A 138 0.33 6.67 -1.26
CA PHE A 138 0.00 7.81 -2.13
C PHE A 138 -0.11 9.09 -1.31
N TYR A 139 -0.01 10.23 -1.98
CA TYR A 139 -0.41 11.52 -1.42
C TYR A 139 -1.92 11.71 -1.65
N LEU A 140 -2.61 12.15 -0.61
CA LEU A 140 -4.06 12.31 -0.59
C LEU A 140 -4.44 13.79 -0.49
N TYR A 141 -5.28 14.21 -1.41
CA TYR A 141 -5.86 15.56 -1.42
C TYR A 141 -7.37 15.47 -1.51
N TYR A 142 -8.06 16.38 -0.82
CA TYR A 142 -9.46 16.65 -1.07
C TYR A 142 -9.58 18.00 -1.77
N ILE A 143 -10.24 18.02 -2.92
CA ILE A 143 -10.35 19.16 -3.80
C ILE A 143 -11.84 19.46 -3.99
N GLU A 144 -12.26 20.69 -3.67
CA GLU A 144 -13.66 21.10 -3.80
C GLU A 144 -13.76 22.52 -4.35
N ALA A 145 -14.76 22.77 -5.19
CA ALA A 145 -15.05 24.10 -5.69
C ALA A 145 -15.61 25.01 -4.56
N VAL A 146 -15.05 26.18 -4.38
CA VAL A 146 -15.46 27.16 -3.34
C VAL A 146 -16.84 27.76 -3.63
N GLN A 147 -17.22 27.79 -4.90
CA GLN A 147 -18.58 28.14 -5.35
C GLN A 147 -18.97 27.11 -6.43
N PRO A 148 -20.22 26.67 -6.48
CA PRO A 148 -20.66 25.82 -7.58
C PRO A 148 -20.48 26.64 -8.88
N ALA A 149 -19.36 26.38 -9.55
CA ALA A 149 -19.12 27.00 -10.85
C ALA A 149 -20.21 26.50 -11.79
N PRO A 150 -20.88 27.35 -12.56
CA PRO A 150 -21.74 26.89 -13.61
C PRO A 150 -20.85 26.16 -14.62
N PHE A 151 -20.77 24.83 -14.51
CA PHE A 151 -20.16 23.85 -15.42
C PHE A 151 -19.15 24.41 -16.44
N ALA A 152 -18.08 25.03 -15.98
CA ALA A 152 -16.96 25.36 -16.83
C ALA A 152 -16.06 24.10 -16.87
N LYS A 153 -16.27 23.27 -17.91
CA LYS A 153 -15.30 22.22 -18.25
C LYS A 153 -13.92 22.83 -18.22
N LEU A 154 -13.06 22.33 -17.32
CA LEU A 154 -11.63 22.62 -17.35
C LEU A 154 -11.11 22.31 -18.76
N ARG A 155 -10.64 23.32 -19.48
CA ARG A 155 -10.09 23.21 -20.84
C ARG A 155 -8.60 23.00 -20.80
#